data_43f2adca52141380d647847c1c1efbbb
#
_entry.id   43f2adca52141380d647847c1c1efbbb
#
_cell.length_a   1.000
_cell.length_b   1.000
_cell.length_c   1.000
_cell.angle_alpha   90.00
_cell.angle_beta   90.00
_cell.angle_gamma   90.00
#
_symmetry.space_group_name_H-M   'P 1'
#
loop_
_entity.id
_entity.type
_entity.pdbx_description
1 polymer ?
#
loop_
_entity_poly.entity_id
_entity_poly.type
_entity_poly.pdbx_seq_one_letter_code
_entity_poly.pdbx_strand_id
1 'polypeptide(L)'
;MVVRFLGTHNAESKNTRLVSFLIDDVLAVDAGSLVSELTLSEQKRIKAILLSHGHYDHIKGVPAFAFNNSDRTTKVIATAKTLEILSSHLIDGVVYPEFASQASFLRKATLQLVAVEPFCPQDVEGYEVMAVPVRHPLDAVGFAITSLDGKSLFYSGDTGPGLSSIWGRISPQLMIVDVTWPNSLASAAKDAEHLCPEMLKEELVELSRVNGYLPKVAVVHVSPQYEIQIEKEISGVAESLGASIDIAHEGEELFL
;
A
#
# COMPACT_ATOMS: atom_id res chain seq x y z
N MET A 1 13.96 8.87 5.47
CA MET A 1 12.80 7.96 5.33
C MET A 1 13.29 6.64 4.79
N VAL A 2 13.01 5.54 5.48
CA VAL A 2 13.35 4.16 5.07
C VAL A 2 12.05 3.41 4.79
N VAL A 3 11.94 2.77 3.63
CA VAL A 3 10.83 1.89 3.26
C VAL A 3 11.32 0.46 3.29
N ARG A 4 10.70 -0.41 4.10
CA ARG A 4 11.02 -1.83 4.20
C ARG A 4 9.83 -2.67 3.71
N PHE A 5 10.03 -3.43 2.63
CA PHE A 5 9.00 -4.29 2.06
C PHE A 5 8.87 -5.60 2.86
N LEU A 6 7.66 -5.89 3.33
CA LEU A 6 7.32 -7.14 4.02
C LEU A 6 6.69 -8.14 3.04
N GLY A 7 6.02 -7.64 2.02
CA GLY A 7 5.41 -8.42 0.96
C GLY A 7 5.16 -7.55 -0.26
N THR A 8 5.28 -8.13 -1.45
CA THR A 8 5.28 -7.42 -2.73
C THR A 8 4.38 -8.07 -3.80
N HIS A 9 3.72 -9.16 -3.46
CA HIS A 9 2.92 -9.96 -4.40
C HIS A 9 1.42 -9.83 -4.15
N ASN A 10 0.62 -10.18 -5.18
CA ASN A 10 -0.83 -10.28 -5.08
C ASN A 10 -1.32 -11.66 -4.61
N ALA A 11 -0.42 -12.65 -4.53
CA ALA A 11 -0.75 -14.00 -4.12
C ALA A 11 0.26 -14.52 -3.08
N GLU A 12 -0.29 -15.14 -2.03
CA GLU A 12 0.50 -15.69 -0.93
C GLU A 12 0.85 -17.17 -1.16
N SER A 13 2.11 -17.50 -0.91
CA SER A 13 2.61 -18.86 -0.95
C SER A 13 3.74 -19.04 0.08
N LYS A 14 4.41 -20.18 0.06
CA LYS A 14 5.62 -20.38 0.87
C LYS A 14 6.71 -19.34 0.56
N ASN A 15 6.78 -18.88 -0.69
CA ASN A 15 7.87 -18.04 -1.20
C ASN A 15 7.44 -16.63 -1.58
N THR A 16 6.16 -16.31 -1.49
CA THR A 16 5.59 -15.01 -1.89
C THR A 16 4.65 -14.48 -0.82
N ARG A 17 4.63 -13.18 -0.61
CA ARG A 17 3.89 -12.49 0.43
C ARG A 17 3.07 -11.36 -0.13
N LEU A 18 1.87 -11.21 0.44
CA LEU A 18 0.92 -10.17 0.08
C LEU A 18 1.44 -8.79 0.46
N VAL A 19 1.07 -7.78 -0.33
CA VAL A 19 1.58 -6.40 -0.17
C VAL A 19 1.44 -5.89 1.25
N SER A 20 2.56 -5.46 1.79
CA SER A 20 2.68 -4.74 3.05
C SER A 20 4.09 -4.17 3.15
N PHE A 21 4.24 -2.95 3.62
CA PHE A 21 5.56 -2.36 3.87
C PHE A 21 5.54 -1.41 5.07
N LEU A 22 6.70 -1.11 5.60
CA LEU A 22 6.89 -0.19 6.72
C LEU A 22 7.62 1.07 6.25
N ILE A 23 7.28 2.19 6.87
CA ILE A 23 8.02 3.44 6.79
C ILE A 23 8.63 3.70 8.17
N ASP A 24 9.98 3.74 8.23
CA ASP A 24 10.78 3.97 9.44
C ASP A 24 10.38 3.06 10.63
N ASP A 25 9.84 1.86 10.35
CA ASP A 25 9.28 0.92 11.34
C ASP A 25 8.12 1.49 12.21
N VAL A 26 7.57 2.63 11.85
CA VAL A 26 6.54 3.36 12.60
C VAL A 26 5.17 3.31 11.93
N LEU A 27 5.13 3.51 10.61
CA LEU A 27 3.92 3.39 9.82
C LEU A 27 3.93 2.08 9.05
N ALA A 28 2.86 1.30 9.14
CA ALA A 28 2.60 0.21 8.21
C ALA A 28 1.66 0.70 7.10
N VAL A 29 1.93 0.29 5.88
CA VAL A 29 1.08 0.55 4.71
C VAL A 29 0.65 -0.78 4.15
N ASP A 30 -0.64 -1.00 4.13
CA ASP A 30 -1.34 -2.26 3.97
C ASP A 30 -0.88 -3.35 4.95
N ALA A 31 -1.68 -4.37 5.12
CA ALA A 31 -1.51 -5.36 6.17
C ALA A 31 -1.58 -6.80 5.65
N GLY A 32 -1.24 -7.02 4.38
CA GLY A 32 -1.25 -8.35 3.78
C GLY A 32 -0.32 -9.31 4.50
N SER A 33 0.92 -8.93 4.71
CA SER A 33 1.95 -9.75 5.39
C SER A 33 2.46 -9.14 6.70
N LEU A 34 1.75 -8.15 7.25
CA LEU A 34 2.19 -7.38 8.40
C LEU A 34 2.58 -8.24 9.62
N VAL A 35 1.80 -9.28 9.93
CA VAL A 35 2.04 -10.10 11.13
C VAL A 35 2.88 -11.33 10.86
N SER A 36 2.93 -11.82 9.62
CA SER A 36 3.73 -13.00 9.27
C SER A 36 5.23 -12.70 9.18
N GLU A 37 5.59 -11.46 8.85
CA GLU A 37 6.98 -11.04 8.60
C GLU A 37 7.62 -10.25 9.75
N LEU A 38 6.86 -9.94 10.78
CA LEU A 38 7.36 -9.17 11.92
C LEU A 38 7.30 -9.98 13.21
N THR A 39 8.38 -9.92 13.97
CA THR A 39 8.38 -10.39 15.36
C THR A 39 7.40 -9.56 16.20
N LEU A 40 6.94 -10.10 17.32
CA LEU A 40 6.07 -9.37 18.25
C LEU A 40 6.71 -8.07 18.75
N SER A 41 8.05 -8.02 18.87
CA SER A 41 8.77 -6.81 19.27
C SER A 41 8.80 -5.76 18.18
N GLU A 42 8.88 -6.14 16.91
CA GLU A 42 8.79 -5.20 15.77
C GLU A 42 7.37 -4.66 15.62
N GLN A 43 6.35 -5.51 15.73
CA GLN A 43 4.97 -5.07 15.70
C GLN A 43 4.68 -3.98 16.75
N LYS A 44 5.34 -4.02 17.91
CA LYS A 44 5.20 -2.99 18.94
C LYS A 44 5.72 -1.60 18.57
N ARG A 45 6.55 -1.47 17.53
CA ARG A 45 7.02 -0.15 17.05
C ARG A 45 6.01 0.56 16.17
N ILE A 46 5.10 -0.18 15.54
CA ILE A 46 4.11 0.35 14.60
C ILE A 46 3.05 1.14 15.37
N LYS A 47 2.88 2.41 15.05
CA LYS A 47 1.92 3.33 15.68
C LYS A 47 0.67 3.55 14.87
N ALA A 48 0.75 3.40 13.54
CA ALA A 48 -0.38 3.54 12.65
C ALA A 48 -0.28 2.56 11.47
N ILE A 49 -1.44 2.15 10.97
CA ILE A 49 -1.61 1.32 9.77
C ILE A 49 -2.46 2.11 8.78
N LEU A 50 -1.93 2.36 7.59
CA LEU A 50 -2.65 2.95 6.47
C LEU A 50 -3.18 1.81 5.60
N LEU A 51 -4.46 1.80 5.27
CA LEU A 51 -5.06 0.78 4.40
C LEU A 51 -5.55 1.44 3.12
N SER A 52 -5.07 0.95 2.00
CA SER A 52 -5.40 1.48 0.67
C SER A 52 -6.86 1.19 0.30
N HIS A 53 -7.33 -0.03 0.53
CA HIS A 53 -8.70 -0.48 0.24
C HIS A 53 -9.07 -1.73 1.03
N GLY A 54 -10.30 -2.23 0.83
CA GLY A 54 -10.88 -3.29 1.64
C GLY A 54 -10.73 -4.72 1.13
N HIS A 55 -9.88 -5.00 0.12
CA HIS A 55 -9.61 -6.38 -0.27
C HIS A 55 -8.85 -7.13 0.81
N TYR A 56 -9.13 -8.43 0.92
CA TYR A 56 -8.63 -9.27 2.00
C TYR A 56 -7.10 -9.32 2.07
N ASP A 57 -6.44 -9.36 0.94
CA ASP A 57 -4.97 -9.39 0.80
C ASP A 57 -4.28 -8.12 1.30
N HIS A 58 -5.02 -7.00 1.46
CA HIS A 58 -4.52 -5.75 2.04
C HIS A 58 -4.87 -5.56 3.52
N ILE A 59 -5.94 -6.21 4.02
CA ILE A 59 -6.43 -5.98 5.39
C ILE A 59 -6.32 -7.19 6.33
N LYS A 60 -6.01 -8.39 5.84
CA LYS A 60 -6.08 -9.66 6.61
C LYS A 60 -5.21 -9.69 7.87
N GLY A 61 -4.11 -8.95 7.89
CA GLY A 61 -3.20 -8.91 9.04
C GLY A 61 -3.67 -8.04 10.20
N VAL A 62 -4.62 -7.12 9.97
CA VAL A 62 -5.09 -6.16 10.99
C VAL A 62 -5.66 -6.85 12.23
N PRO A 63 -6.54 -7.87 12.14
CA PRO A 63 -7.10 -8.51 13.31
C PRO A 63 -6.05 -9.21 14.18
N ALA A 64 -5.14 -9.96 13.55
CA ALA A 64 -4.05 -10.64 14.26
C ALA A 64 -3.07 -9.63 14.87
N PHE A 65 -2.77 -8.53 14.18
CA PHE A 65 -1.97 -7.42 14.72
C PHE A 65 -2.62 -6.82 15.98
N ALA A 66 -3.92 -6.53 15.94
CA ALA A 66 -4.67 -6.01 17.09
C ALA A 66 -4.65 -6.97 18.28
N PHE A 67 -4.80 -8.25 18.03
CA PHE A 67 -4.71 -9.29 19.05
C PHE A 67 -3.31 -9.34 19.70
N ASN A 68 -2.26 -9.34 18.89
CA ASN A 68 -0.87 -9.38 19.36
C ASN A 68 -0.47 -8.13 20.16
N ASN A 69 -1.13 -7.01 19.93
CA ASN A 69 -0.83 -5.70 20.52
C ASN A 69 -1.97 -5.19 21.42
N SER A 70 -2.69 -6.07 22.08
CA SER A 70 -3.88 -5.74 22.89
C SER A 70 -3.58 -4.88 24.13
N ASP A 71 -2.32 -4.67 24.47
CA ASP A 71 -1.86 -3.78 25.57
C ASP A 71 -1.86 -2.29 25.19
N ARG A 72 -2.08 -1.93 23.93
CA ARG A 72 -2.07 -0.54 23.42
C ARG A 72 -3.14 -0.30 22.37
N THR A 73 -3.33 0.96 22.01
CA THR A 73 -4.20 1.37 20.89
C THR A 73 -3.35 1.80 19.71
N THR A 74 -3.63 1.23 18.53
CA THR A 74 -2.98 1.57 17.26
C THR A 74 -4.02 2.22 16.32
N LYS A 75 -3.64 3.29 15.62
CA LYS A 75 -4.51 3.93 14.61
C LYS A 75 -4.58 3.05 13.36
N VAL A 76 -5.79 2.87 12.82
CA VAL A 76 -6.02 2.30 11.48
C VAL A 76 -6.70 3.39 10.65
N ILE A 77 -6.03 3.81 9.61
CA ILE A 77 -6.37 4.98 8.81
C ILE A 77 -6.71 4.51 7.40
N ALA A 78 -7.92 4.78 6.95
CA ALA A 78 -8.43 4.38 5.64
C ALA A 78 -9.66 5.20 5.26
N THR A 79 -10.21 4.98 4.06
CA THR A 79 -11.52 5.54 3.73
C THR A 79 -12.60 4.96 4.63
N ALA A 80 -13.70 5.69 4.82
CA ALA A 80 -14.83 5.22 5.64
C ALA A 80 -15.34 3.85 5.15
N LYS A 81 -15.33 3.62 3.83
CA LYS A 81 -15.78 2.35 3.23
C LYS A 81 -14.85 1.19 3.54
N THR A 82 -13.55 1.41 3.47
CA THR A 82 -12.54 0.39 3.87
C THR A 82 -12.66 0.04 5.36
N LEU A 83 -12.85 1.04 6.22
CA LEU A 83 -13.08 0.82 7.65
C LEU A 83 -14.38 0.06 7.93
N GLU A 84 -15.44 0.33 7.17
CA GLU A 84 -16.70 -0.42 7.26
C GLU A 84 -16.49 -1.90 6.89
N ILE A 85 -15.77 -2.19 5.79
CA ILE A 85 -15.44 -3.56 5.38
C ILE A 85 -14.66 -4.28 6.47
N LEU A 86 -13.60 -3.66 7.00
CA LEU A 86 -12.79 -4.22 8.08
C LEU A 86 -13.66 -4.55 9.32
N SER A 87 -14.51 -3.60 9.73
CA SER A 87 -15.34 -3.72 10.93
C SER A 87 -16.43 -4.79 10.77
N SER A 88 -17.06 -4.85 9.59
CA SER A 88 -18.21 -5.72 9.36
C SER A 88 -17.85 -7.17 9.02
N HIS A 89 -16.59 -7.42 8.61
CA HIS A 89 -16.22 -8.74 8.09
C HIS A 89 -15.05 -9.40 8.83
N LEU A 90 -14.17 -8.64 9.47
CA LEU A 90 -12.99 -9.21 10.12
C LEU A 90 -12.95 -8.98 11.63
N ILE A 91 -13.39 -7.81 12.12
CA ILE A 91 -13.39 -7.47 13.56
C ILE A 91 -14.83 -7.24 14.06
N ASP A 92 -15.73 -8.10 13.64
CA ASP A 92 -17.19 -8.03 13.84
C ASP A 92 -17.68 -8.68 15.14
N GLY A 93 -16.74 -9.17 15.97
CA GLY A 93 -17.05 -9.92 17.19
C GLY A 93 -17.34 -11.40 16.96
N VAL A 94 -17.35 -11.87 15.70
CA VAL A 94 -17.59 -13.27 15.31
C VAL A 94 -16.31 -13.93 14.80
N VAL A 95 -15.68 -13.36 13.76
CA VAL A 95 -14.41 -13.87 13.22
C VAL A 95 -13.26 -13.48 14.14
N TYR A 96 -13.18 -12.20 14.48
CA TYR A 96 -12.29 -11.67 15.50
C TYR A 96 -13.04 -10.70 16.41
N PRO A 97 -12.53 -10.46 17.65
CA PRO A 97 -13.14 -9.49 18.55
C PRO A 97 -13.31 -8.09 17.94
N GLU A 98 -14.29 -7.34 18.44
CA GLU A 98 -14.48 -5.92 18.12
C GLU A 98 -13.33 -5.08 18.72
N PHE A 99 -12.19 -5.03 18.07
CA PHE A 99 -11.01 -4.34 18.57
C PHE A 99 -11.14 -2.81 18.61
N ALA A 100 -12.08 -2.25 17.86
CA ALA A 100 -12.37 -0.81 17.84
C ALA A 100 -13.28 -0.37 18.99
N SER A 101 -13.91 -1.30 19.70
CA SER A 101 -14.70 -1.05 20.91
C SER A 101 -14.07 -1.70 22.14
N GLN A 102 -14.54 -1.33 23.33
CA GLN A 102 -14.15 -2.01 24.57
C GLN A 102 -14.91 -3.31 24.71
N ALA A 103 -14.40 -4.39 24.11
CA ALA A 103 -14.96 -5.73 24.30
C ALA A 103 -14.78 -6.18 25.76
N SER A 104 -15.64 -7.11 26.23
CA SER A 104 -15.72 -7.53 27.63
C SER A 104 -14.41 -8.10 28.21
N PHE A 105 -13.51 -8.63 27.40
CA PHE A 105 -12.20 -9.13 27.81
C PHE A 105 -11.04 -8.15 27.52
N LEU A 106 -11.28 -7.08 26.75
CA LEU A 106 -10.30 -6.04 26.50
C LEU A 106 -10.44 -4.90 27.54
N ARG A 107 -9.34 -4.47 28.10
CA ARG A 107 -9.35 -3.35 29.06
C ARG A 107 -9.62 -2.01 28.36
N LYS A 108 -9.32 -1.93 27.05
CA LYS A 108 -9.50 -0.75 26.18
C LYS A 108 -9.58 -1.21 24.72
N ALA A 109 -10.09 -0.34 23.84
CA ALA A 109 -9.99 -0.56 22.40
C ALA A 109 -8.51 -0.64 21.97
N THR A 110 -8.18 -1.62 21.15
CA THR A 110 -6.82 -1.84 20.62
C THR A 110 -6.62 -1.21 19.25
N LEU A 111 -7.72 -0.90 18.56
CA LEU A 111 -7.70 -0.15 17.31
C LEU A 111 -8.50 1.16 17.45
N GLN A 112 -7.95 2.23 16.91
CA GLN A 112 -8.65 3.48 16.67
C GLN A 112 -8.84 3.65 15.18
N LEU A 113 -10.06 3.49 14.70
CA LEU A 113 -10.41 3.66 13.30
C LEU A 113 -10.54 5.16 12.97
N VAL A 114 -9.78 5.62 11.98
CA VAL A 114 -9.71 7.03 11.57
C VAL A 114 -10.01 7.11 10.08
N ALA A 115 -11.12 7.72 9.73
CA ALA A 115 -11.49 7.93 8.34
C ALA A 115 -10.67 9.07 7.72
N VAL A 116 -10.22 8.88 6.48
CA VAL A 116 -9.58 9.93 5.67
C VAL A 116 -10.52 10.41 4.58
N GLU A 117 -10.38 11.70 4.27
CA GLU A 117 -11.03 12.31 3.12
C GLU A 117 -10.00 12.51 2.00
N PRO A 118 -10.36 12.23 0.75
CA PRO A 118 -9.48 12.44 -0.38
C PRO A 118 -8.94 13.87 -0.47
N PHE A 119 -7.65 14.00 -0.77
CA PHE A 119 -6.94 15.27 -0.90
C PHE A 119 -6.93 16.17 0.34
N CYS A 120 -7.22 15.60 1.51
CA CYS A 120 -7.14 16.29 2.80
C CYS A 120 -5.91 15.76 3.57
N PRO A 121 -4.75 16.47 3.54
CA PRO A 121 -3.57 16.05 4.29
C PRO A 121 -3.82 16.07 5.79
N GLN A 122 -3.23 15.11 6.50
CA GLN A 122 -3.27 15.05 7.96
C GLN A 122 -1.92 14.60 8.52
N ASP A 123 -1.61 15.01 9.74
CA ASP A 123 -0.44 14.50 10.48
C ASP A 123 -0.72 13.09 11.01
N VAL A 124 0.16 12.17 10.67
CA VAL A 124 0.16 10.79 11.17
C VAL A 124 1.55 10.47 11.69
N GLU A 125 1.73 10.54 13.00
CA GLU A 125 3.00 10.19 13.68
C GLU A 125 4.22 10.96 13.14
N GLY A 126 4.03 12.23 12.72
CA GLY A 126 5.07 13.10 12.18
C GLY A 126 5.26 13.01 10.66
N TYR A 127 4.35 12.34 9.97
CA TYR A 127 4.28 12.35 8.50
C TYR A 127 3.02 13.10 8.05
N GLU A 128 3.15 13.93 7.03
CA GLU A 128 1.99 14.41 6.30
C GLU A 128 1.50 13.29 5.39
N VAL A 129 0.28 12.80 5.61
CA VAL A 129 -0.36 11.73 4.84
C VAL A 129 -1.59 12.28 4.14
N MET A 130 -1.64 12.13 2.83
CA MET A 130 -2.77 12.52 2.00
C MET A 130 -3.29 11.30 1.23
N ALA A 131 -4.56 10.96 1.43
CA ALA A 131 -5.24 9.95 0.63
C ALA A 131 -5.57 10.51 -0.76
N VAL A 132 -5.27 9.73 -1.79
CA VAL A 132 -5.44 10.11 -3.20
C VAL A 132 -6.30 9.06 -3.88
N PRO A 133 -7.49 9.39 -4.41
CA PRO A 133 -8.36 8.42 -5.07
C PRO A 133 -7.66 7.74 -6.25
N VAL A 134 -7.82 6.44 -6.34
CA VAL A 134 -7.31 5.62 -7.44
C VAL A 134 -8.45 4.81 -8.04
N ARG A 135 -8.20 4.21 -9.20
CA ARG A 135 -9.23 3.45 -9.91
C ARG A 135 -9.15 1.98 -9.55
N HIS A 136 -10.16 1.49 -8.84
CA HIS A 136 -10.26 0.08 -8.45
C HIS A 136 -11.73 -0.31 -8.24
N PRO A 137 -12.12 -1.62 -8.34
CA PRO A 137 -13.52 -2.03 -8.16
C PRO A 137 -14.12 -1.71 -6.79
N LEU A 138 -13.30 -1.65 -5.75
CA LEU A 138 -13.68 -1.13 -4.44
C LEU A 138 -13.28 0.35 -4.31
N ASP A 139 -13.87 1.03 -3.32
CA ASP A 139 -13.39 2.35 -2.88
C ASP A 139 -11.93 2.23 -2.42
N ALA A 140 -11.02 2.80 -3.19
CA ALA A 140 -9.58 2.66 -3.00
C ALA A 140 -8.86 4.00 -3.07
N VAL A 141 -7.78 4.09 -2.29
CA VAL A 141 -6.90 5.25 -2.27
C VAL A 141 -5.43 4.81 -2.32
N GLY A 142 -4.63 5.59 -3.03
CA GLY A 142 -3.20 5.65 -2.78
C GLY A 142 -2.90 6.61 -1.64
N PHE A 143 -1.65 6.62 -1.18
CA PHE A 143 -1.17 7.54 -0.16
C PHE A 143 0.05 8.32 -0.63
N ALA A 144 -0.06 9.65 -0.63
CA ALA A 144 1.10 10.54 -0.71
C ALA A 144 1.57 10.81 0.72
N ILE A 145 2.83 10.46 1.01
CA ILE A 145 3.39 10.53 2.36
C ILE A 145 4.67 11.36 2.33
N THR A 146 4.73 12.39 3.16
CA THR A 146 5.88 13.28 3.26
C THR A 146 6.38 13.33 4.70
N SER A 147 7.68 13.12 4.91
CA SER A 147 8.32 13.24 6.21
C SER A 147 8.68 14.69 6.54
N LEU A 148 8.97 14.99 7.80
CA LEU A 148 9.33 16.33 8.26
C LEU A 148 10.59 16.91 7.59
N ASP A 149 11.51 16.06 7.13
CA ASP A 149 12.70 16.47 6.37
C ASP A 149 12.46 16.59 4.85
N GLY A 150 11.19 16.52 4.42
CA GLY A 150 10.79 16.73 3.03
C GLY A 150 11.02 15.54 2.11
N LYS A 151 11.26 14.34 2.63
CA LYS A 151 11.28 13.11 1.84
C LYS A 151 9.85 12.70 1.53
N SER A 152 9.58 12.34 0.27
CA SER A 152 8.22 12.07 -0.18
C SER A 152 8.11 10.79 -1.01
N LEU A 153 7.07 10.03 -0.75
CA LEU A 153 6.69 8.87 -1.55
C LEU A 153 5.20 8.91 -1.91
N PHE A 154 4.85 8.22 -2.98
CA PHE A 154 3.48 7.91 -3.34
C PHE A 154 3.33 6.40 -3.48
N TYR A 155 2.39 5.82 -2.75
CA TYR A 155 1.92 4.45 -2.92
C TYR A 155 0.58 4.46 -3.62
N SER A 156 0.44 3.72 -4.71
CA SER A 156 -0.80 3.71 -5.48
C SER A 156 -1.93 2.90 -4.82
N GLY A 157 -1.62 1.94 -3.93
CA GLY A 157 -2.55 0.84 -3.70
C GLY A 157 -2.75 0.07 -5.01
N ASP A 158 -3.80 -0.73 -5.08
CA ASP A 158 -4.22 -1.38 -6.32
C ASP A 158 -4.92 -0.37 -7.22
N THR A 159 -4.52 -0.31 -8.49
CA THR A 159 -5.04 0.70 -9.39
C THR A 159 -5.01 0.28 -10.86
N GLY A 160 -6.08 0.58 -11.57
CA GLY A 160 -6.10 0.63 -13.02
C GLY A 160 -5.54 1.94 -13.59
N PRO A 161 -5.53 2.09 -14.92
CA PRO A 161 -5.11 3.33 -15.58
C PRO A 161 -5.97 4.54 -15.20
N GLY A 162 -5.35 5.74 -15.13
CA GLY A 162 -6.03 7.01 -14.86
C GLY A 162 -5.40 7.84 -13.76
N LEU A 163 -4.18 7.51 -13.32
CA LEU A 163 -3.41 8.28 -12.35
C LEU A 163 -3.02 9.69 -12.86
N SER A 164 -3.11 9.94 -14.17
CA SER A 164 -2.82 11.24 -14.77
C SER A 164 -3.60 12.41 -14.13
N SER A 165 -4.78 12.15 -13.59
CA SER A 165 -5.61 13.15 -12.92
C SER A 165 -5.03 13.68 -11.60
N ILE A 166 -4.08 12.97 -11.02
CA ILE A 166 -3.49 13.29 -9.70
C ILE A 166 -2.08 13.85 -9.79
N TRP A 167 -1.37 13.71 -10.92
CA TRP A 167 0.04 14.09 -11.02
C TRP A 167 0.31 15.58 -10.71
N GLY A 168 -0.64 16.47 -11.00
CA GLY A 168 -0.52 17.88 -10.62
C GLY A 168 -0.69 18.18 -9.13
N ARG A 169 -1.01 17.16 -8.30
CA ARG A 169 -1.25 17.32 -6.86
C ARG A 169 -0.18 16.67 -5.98
N ILE A 170 0.65 15.82 -6.56
CA ILE A 170 1.71 15.09 -5.85
C ILE A 170 3.03 15.17 -6.60
N SER A 171 4.14 15.16 -5.88
CA SER A 171 5.49 15.23 -6.46
C SER A 171 6.43 14.30 -5.70
N PRO A 172 6.25 12.96 -5.81
CA PRO A 172 7.00 11.99 -5.02
C PRO A 172 8.43 11.82 -5.52
N GLN A 173 9.37 11.56 -4.60
CA GLN A 173 10.73 11.12 -4.91
C GLN A 173 10.80 9.60 -5.16
N LEU A 174 9.90 8.84 -4.51
CA LEU A 174 9.70 7.40 -4.71
C LEU A 174 8.22 7.14 -5.03
N MET A 175 7.95 6.34 -6.05
CA MET A 175 6.64 5.83 -6.37
C MET A 175 6.63 4.32 -6.13
N ILE A 176 5.71 3.83 -5.31
CA ILE A 176 5.44 2.41 -5.11
C ILE A 176 4.10 2.13 -5.80
N VAL A 177 4.11 1.24 -6.81
CA VAL A 177 2.98 1.12 -7.73
C VAL A 177 2.63 -0.32 -8.06
N ASP A 178 1.33 -0.59 -8.15
CA ASP A 178 0.78 -1.87 -8.64
C ASP A 178 1.17 -2.12 -10.10
N VAL A 179 1.73 -3.31 -10.36
CA VAL A 179 1.77 -3.92 -11.70
C VAL A 179 1.51 -5.42 -11.55
N THR A 180 0.26 -5.80 -11.71
CA THR A 180 -0.17 -7.17 -11.39
C THR A 180 0.12 -8.17 -12.50
N TRP A 181 -0.07 -7.80 -13.77
CA TRP A 181 0.03 -8.74 -14.89
C TRP A 181 0.93 -8.25 -16.01
N PRO A 182 1.45 -9.19 -16.85
CA PRO A 182 2.26 -8.83 -18.02
C PRO A 182 1.41 -8.19 -19.13
N ASN A 183 2.08 -7.56 -20.09
CA ASN A 183 1.44 -6.92 -21.24
C ASN A 183 0.57 -7.89 -22.08
N SER A 184 0.91 -9.18 -22.11
CA SER A 184 0.10 -10.20 -22.79
C SER A 184 -1.30 -10.36 -22.17
N LEU A 185 -1.51 -9.90 -20.94
CA LEU A 185 -2.78 -9.91 -20.21
C LEU A 185 -3.34 -8.49 -19.98
N ALA A 186 -2.95 -7.50 -20.77
CA ALA A 186 -3.35 -6.11 -20.62
C ALA A 186 -4.88 -5.91 -20.57
N SER A 187 -5.66 -6.68 -21.35
CA SER A 187 -7.13 -6.60 -21.28
C SER A 187 -7.65 -7.04 -19.91
N ALA A 188 -7.15 -8.17 -19.40
CA ALA A 188 -7.56 -8.67 -18.08
C ALA A 188 -7.13 -7.71 -16.96
N ALA A 189 -5.92 -7.12 -17.06
CA ALA A 189 -5.45 -6.10 -16.13
C ALA A 189 -6.41 -4.90 -16.09
N LYS A 190 -6.76 -4.39 -17.26
CA LYS A 190 -7.69 -3.25 -17.38
C LYS A 190 -9.09 -3.57 -16.85
N ASP A 191 -9.61 -4.76 -17.14
CA ASP A 191 -10.96 -5.18 -16.71
C ASP A 191 -11.04 -5.37 -15.18
N ALA A 192 -9.94 -5.81 -14.56
CA ALA A 192 -9.80 -5.95 -13.11
C ALA A 192 -9.29 -4.68 -12.42
N GLU A 193 -9.07 -3.60 -13.17
CA GLU A 193 -8.56 -2.32 -12.68
C GLU A 193 -7.18 -2.44 -11.97
N HIS A 194 -6.25 -3.11 -12.66
CA HIS A 194 -4.83 -3.16 -12.34
C HIS A 194 -3.98 -2.68 -13.52
N LEU A 195 -2.68 -2.46 -13.28
CA LEU A 195 -1.74 -2.10 -14.32
C LEU A 195 -1.00 -3.32 -14.89
N CYS A 196 -0.55 -3.17 -16.13
CA CYS A 196 0.53 -3.93 -16.74
C CYS A 196 1.70 -2.97 -17.08
N PRO A 197 2.89 -3.47 -17.43
CA PRO A 197 4.07 -2.64 -17.70
C PRO A 197 3.85 -1.52 -18.73
N GLU A 198 3.13 -1.75 -19.82
CA GLU A 198 2.87 -0.70 -20.83
C GLU A 198 1.93 0.38 -20.29
N MET A 199 0.91 0.01 -19.48
CA MET A 199 0.04 0.98 -18.82
C MET A 199 0.82 1.82 -17.79
N LEU A 200 1.72 1.21 -17.02
CA LEU A 200 2.61 1.96 -16.13
C LEU A 200 3.47 2.94 -16.91
N LYS A 201 4.01 2.54 -18.07
CA LYS A 201 4.79 3.43 -18.94
C LYS A 201 3.98 4.65 -19.36
N GLU A 202 2.73 4.47 -19.78
CA GLU A 202 1.83 5.57 -20.16
C GLU A 202 1.62 6.54 -18.99
N GLU A 203 1.37 6.04 -17.78
CA GLU A 203 1.22 6.86 -16.58
C GLU A 203 2.51 7.64 -16.23
N LEU A 204 3.68 7.02 -16.36
CA LEU A 204 4.97 7.66 -16.09
C LEU A 204 5.32 8.73 -17.13
N VAL A 205 4.96 8.54 -18.39
CA VAL A 205 5.10 9.58 -19.45
C VAL A 205 4.26 10.81 -19.08
N GLU A 206 3.01 10.62 -18.67
CA GLU A 206 2.14 11.71 -18.24
C GLU A 206 2.65 12.38 -16.94
N LEU A 207 3.12 11.60 -15.97
CA LEU A 207 3.75 12.14 -14.76
C LEU A 207 4.94 13.02 -15.10
N SER A 208 5.84 12.55 -15.98
CA SER A 208 6.99 13.33 -16.43
C SER A 208 6.58 14.60 -17.15
N ARG A 209 5.52 14.55 -17.96
CA ARG A 209 4.98 15.73 -18.66
C ARG A 209 4.46 16.79 -17.68
N VAL A 210 3.80 16.35 -16.60
CA VAL A 210 3.20 17.26 -15.60
C VAL A 210 4.23 17.79 -14.61
N ASN A 211 5.09 16.91 -14.08
CA ASN A 211 6.01 17.24 -12.98
C ASN A 211 7.42 17.64 -13.46
N GLY A 212 7.76 17.36 -14.73
CA GLY A 212 9.08 17.68 -15.31
C GLY A 212 10.20 16.71 -14.91
N TYR A 213 9.88 15.62 -14.22
CA TYR A 213 10.83 14.58 -13.81
C TYR A 213 10.14 13.22 -13.64
N LEU A 214 10.94 12.15 -13.50
CA LEU A 214 10.47 10.83 -13.08
C LEU A 214 11.02 10.51 -11.69
N PRO A 215 10.17 10.00 -10.75
CA PRO A 215 10.65 9.49 -9.47
C PRO A 215 11.40 8.15 -9.66
N LYS A 216 12.09 7.67 -8.62
CA LYS A 216 12.40 6.25 -8.52
C LYS A 216 11.08 5.47 -8.40
N VAL A 217 10.98 4.32 -9.09
CA VAL A 217 9.76 3.51 -9.08
C VAL A 217 10.05 2.12 -8.55
N ALA A 218 9.29 1.69 -7.54
CA ALA A 218 9.27 0.34 -7.01
C ALA A 218 7.93 -0.32 -7.37
N VAL A 219 7.97 -1.38 -8.15
CA VAL A 219 6.79 -2.13 -8.58
C VAL A 219 6.44 -3.18 -7.53
N VAL A 220 5.15 -3.25 -7.15
CA VAL A 220 4.60 -4.22 -6.18
C VAL A 220 3.33 -4.87 -6.73
N HIS A 221 2.71 -5.74 -5.96
CA HIS A 221 1.48 -6.47 -6.30
C HIS A 221 1.64 -7.39 -7.52
N VAL A 222 2.87 -7.87 -7.71
CA VAL A 222 3.23 -8.70 -8.86
C VAL A 222 2.60 -10.09 -8.74
N SER A 223 2.02 -10.59 -9.82
CA SER A 223 1.54 -11.98 -9.90
C SER A 223 2.73 -12.95 -9.97
N PRO A 224 2.94 -13.83 -8.97
CA PRO A 224 4.15 -14.68 -8.91
C PRO A 224 4.36 -15.58 -10.12
N GLN A 225 3.27 -16.03 -10.72
CA GLN A 225 3.32 -16.90 -11.92
C GLN A 225 3.82 -16.17 -13.18
N TYR A 226 3.83 -14.85 -13.19
CA TYR A 226 4.28 -14.01 -14.32
C TYR A 226 5.45 -13.10 -13.96
N GLU A 227 6.02 -13.23 -12.77
CA GLU A 227 7.05 -12.33 -12.23
C GLU A 227 8.23 -12.14 -13.19
N ILE A 228 8.80 -13.23 -13.73
CA ILE A 228 9.92 -13.19 -14.69
C ILE A 228 9.55 -12.42 -15.96
N GLN A 229 8.32 -12.59 -16.44
CA GLN A 229 7.86 -11.88 -17.62
C GLN A 229 7.65 -10.39 -17.32
N ILE A 230 7.03 -10.07 -16.21
CA ILE A 230 6.80 -8.69 -15.76
C ILE A 230 8.15 -7.98 -15.54
N GLU A 231 9.12 -8.62 -14.89
CA GLU A 231 10.46 -8.08 -14.67
C GLU A 231 11.17 -7.70 -15.98
N LYS A 232 11.10 -8.59 -16.97
CA LYS A 232 11.67 -8.30 -18.29
C LYS A 232 10.96 -7.14 -18.98
N GLU A 233 9.64 -7.05 -18.89
CA GLU A 233 8.85 -5.99 -19.52
C GLU A 233 9.07 -4.65 -18.80
N ILE A 234 9.18 -4.64 -17.45
CA ILE A 234 9.53 -3.47 -16.63
C ILE A 234 10.94 -2.96 -16.97
N SER A 235 11.93 -3.86 -17.12
CA SER A 235 13.26 -3.47 -17.56
C SER A 235 13.25 -2.74 -18.91
N GLY A 236 12.41 -3.20 -19.86
CA GLY A 236 12.21 -2.51 -21.14
C GLY A 236 11.55 -1.13 -20.99
N VAL A 237 10.63 -0.97 -20.05
CA VAL A 237 10.04 0.35 -19.72
C VAL A 237 11.09 1.27 -19.13
N ALA A 238 11.88 0.80 -18.17
CA ALA A 238 12.97 1.54 -17.53
C ALA A 238 13.99 2.05 -18.57
N GLU A 239 14.46 1.18 -19.47
CA GLU A 239 15.36 1.56 -20.57
C GLU A 239 14.73 2.61 -21.50
N SER A 240 13.47 2.43 -21.89
CA SER A 240 12.79 3.32 -22.83
C SER A 240 12.57 4.73 -22.29
N LEU A 241 12.44 4.87 -20.97
CA LEU A 241 12.23 6.15 -20.26
C LEU A 241 13.52 6.72 -19.67
N GLY A 242 14.61 5.95 -19.63
CA GLY A 242 15.85 6.34 -18.94
C GLY A 242 15.61 6.54 -17.43
N ALA A 243 14.74 5.74 -16.83
CA ALA A 243 14.26 5.88 -15.45
C ALA A 243 14.69 4.68 -14.58
N SER A 244 14.79 4.90 -13.26
CA SER A 244 14.99 3.82 -12.29
C SER A 244 13.64 3.21 -11.94
N ILE A 245 13.34 2.04 -12.48
CA ILE A 245 12.11 1.29 -12.27
C ILE A 245 12.50 -0.16 -12.00
N ASP A 246 12.22 -0.64 -10.81
CA ASP A 246 12.60 -1.99 -10.37
C ASP A 246 11.40 -2.68 -9.71
N ILE A 247 11.32 -4.00 -9.77
CA ILE A 247 10.39 -4.78 -8.94
C ILE A 247 10.96 -4.78 -7.51
N ALA A 248 10.11 -4.43 -6.54
CA ALA A 248 10.49 -4.51 -5.14
C ALA A 248 10.50 -5.97 -4.66
N HIS A 249 11.44 -6.29 -3.80
CA HIS A 249 11.58 -7.63 -3.24
C HIS A 249 11.30 -7.65 -1.73
N GLU A 250 10.79 -8.78 -1.26
CA GLU A 250 10.51 -9.02 0.15
C GLU A 250 11.80 -8.94 0.98
N GLY A 251 11.77 -8.16 2.04
CA GLY A 251 12.93 -7.86 2.88
C GLY A 251 13.83 -6.73 2.37
N GLU A 252 13.56 -6.18 1.18
CA GLU A 252 14.31 -5.05 0.65
C GLU A 252 14.04 -3.77 1.44
N GLU A 253 15.07 -2.93 1.57
CA GLU A 253 14.96 -1.58 2.14
C GLU A 253 15.38 -0.52 1.12
N LEU A 254 14.52 0.48 0.93
CA LEU A 254 14.80 1.66 0.12
C LEU A 254 15.00 2.89 1.01
N PHE A 255 16.05 3.65 0.72
CA PHE A 255 16.40 4.88 1.44
C PHE A 255 16.12 6.11 0.58
N LEU A 256 15.36 7.07 1.11
CA LEU A 256 15.09 8.38 0.52
C LEU A 256 15.92 9.46 1.19
#